data_31e035d905a36cb194bc34635997516c
#
_entry.id   31e035d905a36cb194bc34635997516c
#
_cell.length_a   1.000
_cell.length_b   1.000
_cell.length_c   1.000
_cell.angle_alpha   90.00
_cell.angle_beta   90.00
_cell.angle_gamma   90.00
#
_symmetry.space_group_name_H-M   'P 1'
#
loop_
_entity.id
_entity.type
_entity.pdbx_description
1 polymer ?
#
loop_
_entity_poly.entity_id
_entity_poly.type
_entity_poly.pdbx_seq_one_letter_code
_entity_poly.pdbx_strand_id
1 'polypeptide(L)'
;MKILYTPLMIVPSVTPEQRAAILDAAGPGSTFVEAKDAASQRREIVDADALFGRVSPEIFALNKRLRYYQSIGAGVDSILTQELVESDVPLASEKGGVGIHLAEHAFALLLCLTRGLHTAIRQPDYSLREPIRLRQLELYDLTMGIVGFGGTGREVARRALGFGMRVLAVDIEDVAAEPGVEAIWKPDRLGDLLGASDAVVICLPLTKATHHLFTRDLFRKMKKTGYLINVTRGAIVYGDDLLKALDEEMIGGAGLDVTDPEPLPSSHRLWTHPRAIVTPHIAGGSPRRAGRVIETFCENLRRMRAGQPLIALIDKRKGY
;
A
#
# COMPACT_ATOMS: atom_id res chain seq x y z
N MET A 1 -19.32 -6.27 -25.08
CA MET A 1 -17.96 -6.13 -24.50
C MET A 1 -17.49 -7.47 -23.97
N LYS A 2 -16.28 -7.90 -24.31
CA LYS A 2 -15.66 -9.11 -23.73
C LYS A 2 -14.76 -8.70 -22.56
N ILE A 3 -15.06 -9.21 -21.37
CA ILE A 3 -14.29 -8.99 -20.15
C ILE A 3 -13.48 -10.24 -19.90
N LEU A 4 -12.14 -10.10 -19.84
CA LEU A 4 -11.25 -11.13 -19.39
C LEU A 4 -10.97 -10.93 -17.90
N TYR A 5 -11.27 -11.93 -17.09
CA TYR A 5 -10.93 -11.99 -15.69
C TYR A 5 -9.81 -12.99 -15.45
N THR A 6 -8.76 -12.55 -14.76
CA THR A 6 -7.66 -13.43 -14.34
C THR A 6 -7.58 -13.44 -12.81
N PRO A 7 -7.91 -14.58 -12.17
CA PRO A 7 -7.96 -14.70 -10.72
C PRO A 7 -6.62 -14.39 -10.05
N LEU A 8 -6.66 -13.65 -8.94
CA LEU A 8 -5.52 -13.39 -8.06
C LEU A 8 -5.95 -13.64 -6.61
N MET A 9 -4.98 -13.75 -5.69
CA MET A 9 -5.25 -14.05 -4.27
C MET A 9 -6.29 -13.09 -3.64
N ILE A 10 -6.31 -11.81 -4.06
CA ILE A 10 -7.22 -10.79 -3.53
C ILE A 10 -8.66 -11.00 -4.02
N VAL A 11 -8.82 -11.43 -5.28
CA VAL A 11 -10.08 -11.84 -5.88
C VAL A 11 -9.85 -13.21 -6.51
N PRO A 12 -9.92 -14.29 -5.72
CA PRO A 12 -9.64 -15.64 -6.22
C PRO A 12 -10.80 -16.20 -7.05
N SER A 13 -11.99 -15.67 -6.85
CA SER A 13 -13.21 -16.02 -7.58
C SER A 13 -14.19 -14.86 -7.57
N VAL A 14 -15.13 -14.89 -8.50
CA VAL A 14 -16.24 -13.94 -8.61
C VAL A 14 -17.54 -14.72 -8.39
N THR A 15 -18.38 -14.28 -7.43
CA THR A 15 -19.66 -14.94 -7.15
C THR A 15 -20.66 -14.75 -8.32
N PRO A 16 -21.72 -15.57 -8.41
CA PRO A 16 -22.76 -15.37 -9.44
C PRO A 16 -23.36 -13.96 -9.42
N GLU A 17 -23.59 -13.39 -8.22
CA GLU A 17 -24.15 -12.05 -8.02
C GLU A 17 -23.17 -10.98 -8.51
N GLN A 18 -21.89 -11.11 -8.17
CA GLN A 18 -20.83 -10.20 -8.62
C GLN A 18 -20.65 -10.27 -10.13
N ARG A 19 -20.70 -11.48 -10.71
CA ARG A 19 -20.67 -11.67 -12.17
C ARG A 19 -21.85 -11.00 -12.86
N ALA A 20 -23.05 -11.15 -12.30
CA ALA A 20 -24.25 -10.49 -12.83
C ALA A 20 -24.10 -8.96 -12.77
N ALA A 21 -23.61 -8.41 -11.67
CA ALA A 21 -23.35 -6.97 -11.52
C ALA A 21 -22.30 -6.45 -12.52
N ILE A 22 -21.23 -7.22 -12.78
CA ILE A 22 -20.22 -6.88 -13.79
C ILE A 22 -20.83 -6.87 -15.19
N LEU A 23 -21.62 -7.89 -15.54
CA LEU A 23 -22.27 -7.98 -16.86
C LEU A 23 -23.30 -6.87 -17.07
N ASP A 24 -24.08 -6.54 -16.04
CA ASP A 24 -25.01 -5.41 -16.06
C ASP A 24 -24.26 -4.09 -16.31
N ALA A 25 -23.19 -3.83 -15.54
CA ALA A 25 -22.33 -2.66 -15.70
C ALA A 25 -21.72 -2.57 -17.11
N ALA A 26 -21.31 -3.70 -17.68
CA ALA A 26 -20.73 -3.80 -19.01
C ALA A 26 -21.78 -3.61 -20.13
N GLY A 27 -23.06 -3.86 -19.86
CA GLY A 27 -24.19 -3.68 -20.76
C GLY A 27 -24.56 -4.90 -21.62
N PRO A 28 -25.70 -4.83 -22.36
CA PRO A 28 -26.23 -5.94 -23.14
C PRO A 28 -25.20 -6.54 -24.10
N GLY A 29 -25.25 -7.85 -24.28
CA GLY A 29 -24.35 -8.60 -25.16
C GLY A 29 -22.89 -8.72 -24.66
N SER A 30 -22.63 -8.32 -23.42
CA SER A 30 -21.30 -8.49 -22.81
C SER A 30 -21.08 -9.92 -22.34
N THR A 31 -19.81 -10.35 -22.37
CA THR A 31 -19.36 -11.66 -21.92
C THR A 31 -18.28 -11.52 -20.86
N PHE A 32 -18.28 -12.43 -19.88
CA PHE A 32 -17.29 -12.50 -18.82
C PHE A 32 -16.61 -13.87 -18.86
N VAL A 33 -15.29 -13.85 -19.14
CA VAL A 33 -14.49 -15.06 -19.33
C VAL A 33 -13.41 -15.10 -18.24
N GLU A 34 -13.37 -16.19 -17.51
CA GLU A 34 -12.34 -16.46 -16.51
C GLU A 34 -11.21 -17.27 -17.14
N ALA A 35 -9.95 -16.81 -16.99
CA ALA A 35 -8.75 -17.50 -17.47
C ALA A 35 -7.77 -17.69 -16.30
N LYS A 36 -7.60 -18.97 -15.87
CA LYS A 36 -6.80 -19.32 -14.67
C LYS A 36 -5.34 -19.63 -14.98
N ASP A 37 -5.01 -19.91 -16.22
CA ASP A 37 -3.67 -20.32 -16.66
C ASP A 37 -3.20 -19.49 -17.85
N ALA A 38 -1.90 -19.54 -18.14
CA ALA A 38 -1.30 -18.77 -19.22
C ALA A 38 -1.83 -19.13 -20.62
N ALA A 39 -2.23 -20.38 -20.85
CA ALA A 39 -2.74 -20.81 -22.14
C ALA A 39 -4.14 -20.21 -22.39
N SER A 40 -5.02 -20.28 -21.41
CA SER A 40 -6.34 -19.64 -21.50
C SER A 40 -6.22 -18.11 -21.56
N GLN A 41 -5.32 -17.50 -20.78
CA GLN A 41 -5.08 -16.06 -20.85
C GLN A 41 -4.61 -15.62 -22.24
N ARG A 42 -3.67 -16.36 -22.88
CA ARG A 42 -3.19 -16.07 -24.24
C ARG A 42 -4.32 -16.13 -25.27
N ARG A 43 -5.21 -17.12 -25.16
CA ARG A 43 -6.34 -17.27 -26.08
C ARG A 43 -7.38 -16.16 -25.90
N GLU A 44 -7.76 -15.91 -24.65
CA GLU A 44 -8.89 -15.04 -24.35
C GLU A 44 -8.55 -13.54 -24.38
N ILE A 45 -7.26 -13.17 -24.21
CA ILE A 45 -6.83 -11.76 -24.23
C ILE A 45 -6.97 -11.13 -25.62
N VAL A 46 -6.79 -11.90 -26.70
CA VAL A 46 -6.64 -11.39 -28.07
C VAL A 46 -7.78 -10.45 -28.49
N ASP A 47 -9.00 -10.76 -28.08
CA ASP A 47 -10.22 -10.01 -28.42
C ASP A 47 -10.95 -9.45 -27.19
N ALA A 48 -10.27 -9.37 -26.04
CA ALA A 48 -10.84 -8.77 -24.85
C ALA A 48 -10.94 -7.24 -24.98
N ASP A 49 -12.07 -6.68 -24.53
CA ASP A 49 -12.29 -5.23 -24.46
C ASP A 49 -11.89 -4.67 -23.10
N ALA A 50 -11.99 -5.45 -22.02
CA ALA A 50 -11.57 -5.09 -20.68
C ALA A 50 -10.82 -6.24 -20.02
N LEU A 51 -9.76 -5.91 -19.27
CA LEU A 51 -9.01 -6.85 -18.44
C LEU A 51 -9.27 -6.52 -16.96
N PHE A 52 -9.69 -7.53 -16.20
CA PHE A 52 -9.83 -7.49 -14.75
C PHE A 52 -8.90 -8.52 -14.14
N GLY A 53 -7.78 -8.07 -13.58
CA GLY A 53 -6.78 -8.96 -13.01
C GLY A 53 -5.35 -8.60 -13.36
N ARG A 54 -4.58 -9.61 -13.80
CA ARG A 54 -3.19 -9.44 -14.22
C ARG A 54 -2.82 -10.47 -15.28
N VAL A 55 -2.09 -10.04 -16.30
CA VAL A 55 -1.44 -10.91 -17.29
C VAL A 55 0.03 -10.56 -17.39
N SER A 56 0.85 -11.46 -17.95
CA SER A 56 2.25 -11.15 -18.26
C SER A 56 2.36 -10.13 -19.40
N PRO A 57 3.51 -9.41 -19.51
CA PRO A 57 3.74 -8.48 -20.62
C PRO A 57 3.54 -9.09 -21.99
N GLU A 58 4.03 -10.33 -22.20
CA GLU A 58 3.91 -11.03 -23.48
C GLU A 58 2.46 -11.38 -23.81
N ILE A 59 1.62 -11.60 -22.80
CA ILE A 59 0.18 -11.85 -22.99
C ILE A 59 -0.53 -10.52 -23.25
N PHE A 60 -0.18 -9.46 -22.50
CA PHE A 60 -0.74 -8.13 -22.74
C PHE A 60 -0.49 -7.66 -24.19
N ALA A 61 0.71 -7.85 -24.72
CA ALA A 61 1.10 -7.46 -26.07
C ALA A 61 0.29 -8.14 -27.19
N LEU A 62 -0.38 -9.27 -26.93
CA LEU A 62 -1.24 -9.95 -27.90
C LEU A 62 -2.54 -9.19 -28.16
N ASN A 63 -2.98 -8.34 -27.24
CA ASN A 63 -4.21 -7.58 -27.42
C ASN A 63 -3.96 -6.27 -28.17
N LYS A 64 -4.83 -5.95 -29.15
CA LYS A 64 -4.78 -4.72 -29.94
C LYS A 64 -6.04 -3.87 -29.85
N ARG A 65 -6.97 -4.26 -28.97
CA ARG A 65 -8.30 -3.61 -28.84
C ARG A 65 -8.72 -3.36 -27.39
N LEU A 66 -7.85 -3.64 -26.40
CA LEU A 66 -8.15 -3.42 -24.98
C LEU A 66 -8.45 -1.94 -24.75
N ARG A 67 -9.59 -1.70 -24.14
CA ARG A 67 -10.11 -0.36 -23.86
C ARG A 67 -10.00 0.02 -22.39
N TYR A 68 -9.77 -0.96 -21.52
CA TYR A 68 -9.68 -0.75 -20.08
C TYR A 68 -8.94 -1.89 -19.39
N TYR A 69 -8.06 -1.54 -18.46
CA TYR A 69 -7.36 -2.48 -17.60
C TYR A 69 -7.59 -2.11 -16.13
N GLN A 70 -8.24 -3.00 -15.37
CA GLN A 70 -8.38 -2.91 -13.92
C GLN A 70 -7.40 -3.87 -13.25
N SER A 71 -6.38 -3.31 -12.60
CA SER A 71 -5.54 -4.06 -11.67
C SER A 71 -6.31 -4.38 -10.38
N ILE A 72 -6.18 -5.62 -9.88
CA ILE A 72 -6.78 -6.04 -8.62
C ILE A 72 -5.96 -5.56 -7.40
N GLY A 73 -4.67 -5.21 -7.60
CA GLY A 73 -3.82 -4.66 -6.55
C GLY A 73 -3.75 -3.14 -6.58
N ALA A 74 -3.41 -2.52 -5.45
CA ALA A 74 -3.22 -1.06 -5.36
C ALA A 74 -1.89 -0.63 -6.00
N GLY A 75 -0.81 -1.36 -5.72
CA GLY A 75 0.50 -1.11 -6.32
C GLY A 75 0.59 -1.68 -7.72
N VAL A 76 1.11 -0.90 -8.64
CA VAL A 76 1.21 -1.24 -10.07
C VAL A 76 2.66 -1.35 -10.56
N ASP A 77 3.63 -1.13 -9.68
CA ASP A 77 5.07 -1.17 -9.97
C ASP A 77 5.50 -2.42 -10.73
N SER A 78 4.90 -3.58 -10.41
CA SER A 78 5.22 -4.88 -11.04
C SER A 78 4.47 -5.18 -12.34
N ILE A 79 3.56 -4.31 -12.77
CA ILE A 79 2.79 -4.47 -14.04
C ILE A 79 3.03 -3.35 -15.04
N LEU A 80 3.67 -2.25 -14.64
CA LEU A 80 4.00 -1.13 -15.50
C LEU A 80 5.19 -1.47 -16.41
N THR A 81 4.90 -2.18 -17.50
CA THR A 81 5.89 -2.40 -18.57
C THR A 81 5.92 -1.21 -19.51
N GLN A 82 6.97 -1.13 -20.33
CA GLN A 82 7.10 -0.05 -21.32
C GLN A 82 5.89 -0.04 -22.27
N GLU A 83 5.44 -1.21 -22.73
CA GLU A 83 4.30 -1.35 -23.63
C GLU A 83 3.00 -0.84 -23.00
N LEU A 84 2.77 -1.15 -21.70
CA LEU A 84 1.59 -0.64 -21.01
C LEU A 84 1.68 0.87 -20.77
N VAL A 85 2.85 1.37 -20.42
CA VAL A 85 3.07 2.82 -20.21
C VAL A 85 2.83 3.61 -21.49
N GLU A 86 3.31 3.11 -22.64
CA GLU A 86 3.18 3.75 -23.95
C GLU A 86 1.80 3.54 -24.60
N SER A 87 1.01 2.56 -24.12
CA SER A 87 -0.33 2.29 -24.66
C SER A 87 -1.33 3.38 -24.29
N ASP A 88 -2.39 3.52 -25.08
CA ASP A 88 -3.55 4.37 -24.75
C ASP A 88 -4.53 3.70 -23.78
N VAL A 89 -4.26 2.46 -23.34
CA VAL A 89 -5.14 1.72 -22.44
C VAL A 89 -5.14 2.37 -21.06
N PRO A 90 -6.27 2.88 -20.58
CA PRO A 90 -6.37 3.40 -19.23
C PRO A 90 -6.22 2.26 -18.21
N LEU A 91 -5.33 2.47 -17.24
CA LEU A 91 -5.08 1.58 -16.12
C LEU A 91 -5.70 2.16 -14.86
N ALA A 92 -6.63 1.43 -14.25
CA ALA A 92 -7.07 1.70 -12.90
C ALA A 92 -6.56 0.62 -11.93
N SER A 93 -6.46 0.99 -10.67
CA SER A 93 -6.06 0.08 -9.60
C SER A 93 -7.03 0.16 -8.42
N GLU A 94 -6.67 -0.48 -7.32
CA GLU A 94 -7.36 -0.33 -6.03
C GLU A 94 -6.93 0.95 -5.28
N LYS A 95 -6.40 1.95 -6.00
CA LYS A 95 -5.95 3.24 -5.46
C LYS A 95 -7.06 3.88 -4.61
N GLY A 96 -6.72 4.22 -3.37
CA GLY A 96 -7.69 4.77 -2.41
C GLY A 96 -8.49 3.71 -1.63
N GLY A 97 -8.75 2.54 -2.20
CA GLY A 97 -9.56 1.48 -1.57
C GLY A 97 -8.85 0.68 -0.48
N VAL A 98 -7.53 0.60 -0.54
CA VAL A 98 -6.70 -0.16 0.42
C VAL A 98 -6.38 0.62 1.71
N GLY A 99 -6.58 1.93 1.73
CA GLY A 99 -6.12 2.79 2.82
C GLY A 99 -6.62 2.37 4.20
N ILE A 100 -7.86 1.90 4.29
CA ILE A 100 -8.50 1.53 5.57
C ILE A 100 -7.70 0.44 6.29
N HIS A 101 -7.50 -0.71 5.67
CA HIS A 101 -6.85 -1.85 6.33
C HIS A 101 -5.33 -1.67 6.44
N LEU A 102 -4.69 -0.97 5.51
CA LEU A 102 -3.28 -0.60 5.65
C LEU A 102 -3.05 0.33 6.84
N ALA A 103 -3.92 1.32 7.04
CA ALA A 103 -3.83 2.19 8.20
C ALA A 103 -4.09 1.45 9.53
N GLU A 104 -5.06 0.52 9.55
CA GLU A 104 -5.29 -0.36 10.71
C GLU A 104 -4.06 -1.20 11.03
N HIS A 105 -3.41 -1.78 10.02
CA HIS A 105 -2.20 -2.56 10.20
C HIS A 105 -1.02 -1.69 10.67
N ALA A 106 -0.87 -0.48 10.12
CA ALA A 106 0.15 0.47 10.57
C ALA A 106 -0.02 0.82 12.05
N PHE A 107 -1.25 1.07 12.52
CA PHE A 107 -1.53 1.31 13.93
C PHE A 107 -1.35 0.05 14.79
N ALA A 108 -1.66 -1.14 14.28
CA ALA A 108 -1.38 -2.39 14.99
C ALA A 108 0.13 -2.54 15.26
N LEU A 109 0.98 -2.32 14.24
CA LEU A 109 2.44 -2.37 14.40
C LEU A 109 2.94 -1.28 15.37
N LEU A 110 2.45 -0.04 15.22
CA LEU A 110 2.83 1.07 16.08
C LEU A 110 2.45 0.80 17.55
N LEU A 111 1.22 0.37 17.80
CA LEU A 111 0.74 0.05 19.15
C LEU A 111 1.49 -1.15 19.75
N CYS A 112 1.80 -2.17 18.96
CA CYS A 112 2.63 -3.28 19.43
C CYS A 112 4.01 -2.83 19.89
N LEU A 113 4.62 -1.86 19.21
CA LEU A 113 5.91 -1.27 19.59
C LEU A 113 5.76 -0.39 20.83
N THR A 114 4.89 0.61 20.80
CA THR A 114 4.74 1.63 21.84
C THR A 114 4.20 1.06 23.14
N ARG A 115 3.42 -0.02 23.10
CA ARG A 115 2.90 -0.72 24.29
C ARG A 115 3.76 -1.90 24.74
N GLY A 116 4.88 -2.20 24.03
CA GLY A 116 5.78 -3.29 24.34
C GLY A 116 5.19 -4.69 24.17
N LEU A 117 4.07 -4.82 23.40
CA LEU A 117 3.38 -6.10 23.22
C LEU A 117 4.27 -7.12 22.50
N HIS A 118 5.08 -6.68 21.53
CA HIS A 118 6.03 -7.53 20.81
C HIS A 118 7.04 -8.23 21.74
N THR A 119 7.49 -7.55 22.81
CA THR A 119 8.38 -8.13 23.83
C THR A 119 7.61 -9.12 24.71
N ALA A 120 6.44 -8.72 25.21
CA ALA A 120 5.65 -9.55 26.10
C ALA A 120 5.16 -10.85 25.43
N ILE A 121 4.84 -10.80 24.11
CA ILE A 121 4.39 -12.00 23.36
C ILE A 121 5.59 -12.93 23.07
N ARG A 122 6.75 -12.39 22.73
CA ARG A 122 7.96 -13.20 22.42
C ARG A 122 8.55 -13.87 23.66
N GLN A 123 8.43 -13.22 24.81
CA GLN A 123 9.00 -13.69 26.09
C GLN A 123 7.95 -13.55 27.19
N PRO A 124 7.04 -14.54 27.35
CA PRO A 124 5.97 -14.49 28.34
C PRO A 124 6.52 -14.75 29.75
N ASP A 125 7.11 -13.73 30.37
CA ASP A 125 7.69 -13.77 31.70
C ASP A 125 7.30 -12.52 32.50
N TYR A 126 6.76 -12.72 33.70
CA TYR A 126 6.38 -11.64 34.62
C TYR A 126 7.57 -10.78 35.07
N SER A 127 8.80 -11.27 35.02
CA SER A 127 10.01 -10.47 35.30
C SER A 127 10.18 -9.30 34.34
N LEU A 128 9.60 -9.38 33.14
CA LEU A 128 9.61 -8.31 32.14
C LEU A 128 8.59 -7.20 32.38
N ARG A 129 7.71 -7.34 33.39
CA ARG A 129 6.64 -6.38 33.68
C ARG A 129 7.17 -4.95 33.83
N GLU A 130 8.09 -4.72 34.74
CA GLU A 130 8.61 -3.37 34.99
C GLU A 130 9.48 -2.85 33.82
N PRO A 131 10.41 -3.62 33.23
CA PRO A 131 11.16 -3.18 32.03
C PRO A 131 10.23 -2.78 30.87
N ILE A 132 9.11 -3.48 30.64
CA ILE A 132 8.14 -3.12 29.60
C ILE A 132 7.41 -1.83 29.99
N ARG A 133 6.86 -1.75 31.19
CA ARG A 133 6.08 -0.58 31.65
C ARG A 133 6.86 0.72 31.57
N LEU A 134 8.15 0.70 31.92
CA LEU A 134 9.00 1.87 31.88
C LEU A 134 9.30 2.40 30.46
N ARG A 135 9.03 1.60 29.43
CA ARG A 135 9.25 1.97 28.01
C ARG A 135 7.95 2.24 27.24
N GLN A 136 6.81 2.03 27.88
CA GLN A 136 5.52 2.27 27.21
C GLN A 136 5.31 3.74 26.94
N LEU A 137 4.74 4.04 25.76
CA LEU A 137 4.36 5.38 25.34
C LEU A 137 2.85 5.42 25.06
N GLU A 138 2.23 6.54 25.39
CA GLU A 138 0.88 6.88 24.93
C GLU A 138 1.01 7.65 23.61
N LEU A 139 0.05 7.45 22.69
CA LEU A 139 0.04 8.17 21.42
C LEU A 139 -0.54 9.59 21.55
N TYR A 140 -1.30 9.85 22.60
CA TYR A 140 -1.90 11.15 22.89
C TYR A 140 -0.81 12.25 22.95
N ASP A 141 -1.08 13.40 22.30
CA ASP A 141 -0.17 14.55 22.15
C ASP A 141 1.16 14.28 21.40
N LEU A 142 1.40 13.04 20.92
CA LEU A 142 2.53 12.76 20.05
C LEU A 142 2.26 13.20 18.61
N THR A 143 3.33 13.40 17.85
CA THR A 143 3.25 13.79 16.44
C THR A 143 3.38 12.60 15.51
N MET A 144 2.38 12.41 14.65
CA MET A 144 2.38 11.48 13.52
C MET A 144 2.89 12.20 12.27
N GLY A 145 4.01 11.73 11.72
CA GLY A 145 4.51 12.13 10.41
C GLY A 145 4.04 11.16 9.32
N ILE A 146 3.41 11.66 8.28
CA ILE A 146 2.89 10.85 7.18
C ILE A 146 3.66 11.18 5.91
N VAL A 147 4.35 10.18 5.34
CA VAL A 147 5.13 10.36 4.12
C VAL A 147 4.34 9.78 2.94
N GLY A 148 3.70 10.68 2.17
CA GLY A 148 2.68 10.38 1.16
C GLY A 148 1.26 10.58 1.70
N PHE A 149 0.52 11.56 1.18
CA PHE A 149 -0.82 11.93 1.67
C PHE A 149 -1.93 11.57 0.68
N GLY A 150 -1.79 10.40 0.03
CA GLY A 150 -2.83 9.76 -0.78
C GLY A 150 -3.89 9.06 0.07
N GLY A 151 -4.59 8.08 -0.50
CA GLY A 151 -5.66 7.35 0.20
C GLY A 151 -5.23 6.70 1.51
N THR A 152 -4.05 6.05 1.54
CA THR A 152 -3.51 5.43 2.76
C THR A 152 -3.11 6.50 3.79
N GLY A 153 -2.41 7.56 3.37
CA GLY A 153 -2.00 8.64 4.26
C GLY A 153 -3.19 9.33 4.94
N ARG A 154 -4.28 9.58 4.20
CA ARG A 154 -5.53 10.13 4.75
C ARG A 154 -6.17 9.22 5.79
N GLU A 155 -6.17 7.90 5.56
CA GLU A 155 -6.71 6.94 6.53
C GLU A 155 -5.82 6.80 7.78
N VAL A 156 -4.50 6.95 7.63
CA VAL A 156 -3.56 7.05 8.76
C VAL A 156 -3.83 8.34 9.56
N ALA A 157 -3.96 9.48 8.88
CA ALA A 157 -4.25 10.77 9.52
C ALA A 157 -5.54 10.72 10.35
N ARG A 158 -6.60 10.17 9.77
CA ARG A 158 -7.91 10.05 10.44
C ARG A 158 -7.84 9.24 11.74
N ARG A 159 -7.03 8.17 11.77
CA ARG A 159 -6.80 7.35 12.96
C ARG A 159 -5.90 8.05 13.97
N ALA A 160 -4.83 8.71 13.49
CA ALA A 160 -3.92 9.49 14.35
C ALA A 160 -4.69 10.57 15.12
N LEU A 161 -5.56 11.32 14.43
CA LEU A 161 -6.44 12.31 15.06
C LEU A 161 -7.38 11.67 16.10
N GLY A 162 -7.90 10.47 15.82
CA GLY A 162 -8.70 9.70 16.78
C GLY A 162 -7.94 9.27 18.04
N PHE A 163 -6.62 9.15 17.97
CA PHE A 163 -5.73 8.92 19.13
C PHE A 163 -5.28 10.23 19.81
N GLY A 164 -5.77 11.39 19.38
CA GLY A 164 -5.35 12.69 19.91
C GLY A 164 -3.92 13.07 19.50
N MET A 165 -3.40 12.52 18.42
CA MET A 165 -2.09 12.89 17.90
C MET A 165 -2.14 14.17 17.07
N ARG A 166 -1.04 14.92 17.04
CA ARG A 166 -0.78 15.94 16.03
C ARG A 166 -0.40 15.27 14.71
N VAL A 167 -0.84 15.81 13.58
CA VAL A 167 -0.59 15.20 12.26
C VAL A 167 0.13 16.17 11.35
N LEU A 168 1.30 15.76 10.86
CA LEU A 168 2.08 16.40 9.82
C LEU A 168 2.20 15.45 8.62
N ALA A 169 2.21 15.98 7.40
CA ALA A 169 2.39 15.17 6.21
C ALA A 169 3.36 15.80 5.21
N VAL A 170 3.87 14.97 4.30
CA VAL A 170 4.63 15.38 3.11
C VAL A 170 4.02 14.70 1.89
N ASP A 171 3.77 15.46 0.83
CA ASP A 171 3.35 14.92 -0.47
C ASP A 171 3.94 15.75 -1.62
N ILE A 172 4.24 15.06 -2.75
CA ILE A 172 4.74 15.72 -3.96
C ILE A 172 3.62 16.46 -4.70
N GLU A 173 2.40 15.94 -4.64
CA GLU A 173 1.24 16.55 -5.27
C GLU A 173 0.66 17.67 -4.40
N ASP A 174 -0.08 18.58 -5.04
CA ASP A 174 -0.88 19.57 -4.33
C ASP A 174 -2.17 18.92 -3.86
N VAL A 175 -2.15 18.45 -2.62
CA VAL A 175 -3.29 17.76 -2.03
C VAL A 175 -4.08 18.71 -1.11
N ALA A 176 -5.41 18.57 -1.15
CA ALA A 176 -6.27 19.36 -0.28
C ALA A 176 -5.99 19.08 1.19
N ALA A 177 -5.99 20.14 2.00
CA ALA A 177 -5.91 20.02 3.45
C ALA A 177 -7.08 19.19 3.99
N GLU A 178 -6.82 18.42 5.05
CA GLU A 178 -7.85 17.68 5.79
C GLU A 178 -8.04 18.31 7.16
N PRO A 179 -9.27 18.36 7.69
CA PRO A 179 -9.52 18.87 9.04
C PRO A 179 -8.66 18.16 10.08
N GLY A 180 -7.98 18.93 10.94
CA GLY A 180 -7.12 18.43 12.00
C GLY A 180 -5.67 18.09 11.56
N VAL A 181 -5.35 18.09 10.28
CA VAL A 181 -3.97 17.99 9.79
C VAL A 181 -3.31 19.35 9.83
N GLU A 182 -2.23 19.49 10.61
CA GLU A 182 -1.60 20.79 10.85
C GLU A 182 -0.91 21.34 9.60
N ALA A 183 -0.23 20.48 8.84
CA ALA A 183 0.45 20.87 7.63
C ALA A 183 0.67 19.68 6.68
N ILE A 184 0.64 19.98 5.37
CA ILE A 184 1.09 19.08 4.30
C ILE A 184 2.19 19.79 3.55
N TRP A 185 3.41 19.34 3.74
CA TRP A 185 4.60 19.97 3.18
C TRP A 185 5.02 19.31 1.86
N LYS A 186 5.94 19.95 1.14
CA LYS A 186 6.61 19.38 -0.03
C LYS A 186 7.81 18.51 0.36
N PRO A 187 8.31 17.63 -0.53
CA PRO A 187 9.39 16.67 -0.23
C PRO A 187 10.70 17.29 0.29
N ASP A 188 10.99 18.53 -0.05
CA ASP A 188 12.16 19.28 0.46
C ASP A 188 12.13 19.46 1.99
N ARG A 189 10.94 19.38 2.60
CA ARG A 189 10.73 19.45 4.04
C ARG A 189 10.60 18.07 4.72
N LEU A 190 10.93 16.98 4.02
CA LEU A 190 10.89 15.64 4.61
C LEU A 190 11.74 15.55 5.89
N GLY A 191 12.92 16.16 5.89
CA GLY A 191 13.80 16.17 7.06
C GLY A 191 13.17 16.86 8.28
N ASP A 192 12.43 17.94 8.07
CA ASP A 192 11.72 18.66 9.15
C ASP A 192 10.58 17.79 9.71
N LEU A 193 9.83 17.13 8.83
CA LEU A 193 8.79 16.18 9.25
C LEU A 193 9.37 15.07 10.12
N LEU A 194 10.49 14.46 9.69
CA LEU A 194 11.14 13.37 10.45
C LEU A 194 11.59 13.83 11.84
N GLY A 195 12.18 15.02 11.93
CA GLY A 195 12.64 15.60 13.20
C GLY A 195 11.51 16.00 14.15
N ALA A 196 10.35 16.38 13.61
CA ALA A 196 9.19 16.75 14.40
C ALA A 196 8.37 15.54 14.88
N SER A 197 8.48 14.38 14.22
CA SER A 197 7.57 13.24 14.40
C SER A 197 8.05 12.24 15.45
N ASP A 198 7.12 11.73 16.25
CA ASP A 198 7.33 10.63 17.20
C ASP A 198 7.05 9.27 16.56
N ALA A 199 6.16 9.25 15.55
CA ALA A 199 5.93 8.11 14.70
C ALA A 199 5.86 8.58 13.23
N VAL A 200 6.49 7.84 12.33
CA VAL A 200 6.50 8.10 10.89
C VAL A 200 5.90 6.91 10.16
N VAL A 201 4.87 7.15 9.35
CA VAL A 201 4.26 6.11 8.50
C VAL A 201 4.56 6.41 7.03
N ILE A 202 5.17 5.42 6.35
CA ILE A 202 5.41 5.49 4.91
C ILE A 202 4.13 5.08 4.19
N CYS A 203 3.60 6.00 3.35
CA CYS A 203 2.40 5.82 2.54
C CYS A 203 2.67 6.10 1.06
N LEU A 204 3.93 6.00 0.63
CA LEU A 204 4.40 6.25 -0.72
C LEU A 204 4.19 5.04 -1.64
N PRO A 205 4.01 5.26 -2.96
CA PRO A 205 4.22 4.23 -3.97
C PRO A 205 5.72 3.99 -4.19
N LEU A 206 6.08 2.81 -4.69
CA LEU A 206 7.44 2.55 -5.16
C LEU A 206 7.61 3.09 -6.58
N THR A 207 8.54 4.01 -6.73
CA THR A 207 8.95 4.62 -8.00
C THR A 207 10.47 4.74 -8.02
N LYS A 208 11.05 5.16 -9.14
CA LYS A 208 12.50 5.46 -9.21
C LYS A 208 12.94 6.50 -8.18
N ALA A 209 12.08 7.48 -7.87
CA ALA A 209 12.38 8.55 -6.91
C ALA A 209 12.21 8.13 -5.45
N THR A 210 11.40 7.10 -5.17
CA THR A 210 11.16 6.62 -3.80
C THR A 210 11.90 5.34 -3.45
N HIS A 211 12.53 4.69 -4.45
CA HIS A 211 13.38 3.52 -4.23
C HIS A 211 14.58 3.91 -3.34
N HIS A 212 14.73 3.20 -2.23
CA HIS A 212 15.75 3.44 -1.20
C HIS A 212 15.80 4.91 -0.73
N LEU A 213 14.64 5.56 -0.66
CA LEU A 213 14.52 6.92 -0.15
C LEU A 213 14.97 7.01 1.32
N PHE A 214 14.58 6.03 2.14
CA PHE A 214 14.97 5.96 3.53
C PHE A 214 16.31 5.24 3.67
N THR A 215 17.38 6.04 3.74
CA THR A 215 18.75 5.63 4.04
C THR A 215 19.16 6.09 5.44
N ARG A 216 20.36 5.74 5.85
CA ARG A 216 20.95 6.17 7.13
C ARG A 216 20.84 7.68 7.37
N ASP A 217 20.95 8.50 6.33
CA ASP A 217 20.88 9.95 6.45
C ASP A 217 19.49 10.45 6.87
N LEU A 218 18.41 9.79 6.39
CA LEU A 218 17.07 10.12 6.86
C LEU A 218 16.80 9.57 8.26
N PHE A 219 17.33 8.41 8.64
CA PHE A 219 17.23 7.91 10.02
C PHE A 219 17.90 8.85 11.03
N ARG A 220 19.03 9.48 10.68
CA ARG A 220 19.67 10.50 11.52
C ARG A 220 18.81 11.74 11.78
N LYS A 221 17.85 12.04 10.89
CA LYS A 221 16.92 13.16 11.04
C LYS A 221 15.71 12.81 11.91
N MET A 222 15.43 11.53 12.14
CA MET A 222 14.37 11.10 13.03
C MET A 222 14.72 11.33 14.50
N LYS A 223 13.72 11.44 15.36
CA LYS A 223 13.94 11.39 16.81
C LYS A 223 14.51 10.02 17.20
N LYS A 224 15.46 9.98 18.14
CA LYS A 224 16.00 8.72 18.68
C LYS A 224 14.92 7.85 19.34
N THR A 225 13.84 8.45 19.81
CA THR A 225 12.66 7.78 20.36
C THR A 225 11.61 7.47 19.30
N GLY A 226 11.79 7.94 18.06
CA GLY A 226 10.79 7.86 16.99
C GLY A 226 10.65 6.47 16.40
N TYR A 227 9.46 6.14 15.92
CA TYR A 227 9.15 4.87 15.30
C TYR A 227 8.93 5.03 13.80
N LEU A 228 9.49 4.11 13.00
CA LEU A 228 9.18 4.01 11.56
C LEU A 228 8.21 2.88 11.31
N ILE A 229 7.15 3.15 10.54
CA ILE A 229 6.17 2.14 10.10
C ILE A 229 6.11 2.12 8.58
N ASN A 230 6.31 0.94 7.99
CA ASN A 230 6.20 0.75 6.54
C ASN A 230 5.20 -0.38 6.21
N VAL A 231 4.09 -0.02 5.57
CA VAL A 231 3.02 -0.94 5.15
C VAL A 231 2.75 -0.86 3.64
N THR A 232 3.67 -0.25 2.88
CA THR A 232 3.46 -0.03 1.44
C THR A 232 4.41 -0.83 0.56
N ARG A 233 5.69 -0.47 0.48
CA ARG A 233 6.72 -1.18 -0.28
C ARG A 233 8.04 -1.22 0.48
N GLY A 234 8.64 -2.41 0.59
CA GLY A 234 9.90 -2.64 1.30
C GLY A 234 11.04 -1.82 0.73
N ALA A 235 11.21 -1.86 -0.58
CA ALA A 235 12.30 -1.17 -1.29
C ALA A 235 12.28 0.38 -1.22
N ILE A 236 11.33 0.99 -0.50
CA ILE A 236 11.41 2.41 -0.14
C ILE A 236 12.44 2.64 0.97
N VAL A 237 12.65 1.63 1.80
CA VAL A 237 13.61 1.63 2.90
C VAL A 237 14.80 0.76 2.53
N TYR A 238 16.02 1.29 2.59
CA TYR A 238 17.19 0.47 2.40
C TYR A 238 17.41 -0.41 3.65
N GLY A 239 17.22 -1.73 3.49
CA GLY A 239 17.13 -2.67 4.61
C GLY A 239 18.38 -2.72 5.49
N ASP A 240 19.57 -2.68 4.88
CA ASP A 240 20.83 -2.68 5.62
C ASP A 240 21.01 -1.43 6.50
N ASP A 241 20.60 -0.27 5.99
CA ASP A 241 20.69 0.97 6.74
C ASP A 241 19.65 1.03 7.87
N LEU A 242 18.47 0.46 7.66
CA LEU A 242 17.48 0.31 8.73
C LEU A 242 18.00 -0.59 9.84
N LEU A 243 18.59 -1.74 9.50
CA LEU A 243 19.16 -2.64 10.51
C LEU A 243 20.25 -1.95 11.33
N LYS A 244 21.17 -1.21 10.68
CA LYS A 244 22.19 -0.40 11.37
C LYS A 244 21.56 0.69 12.24
N ALA A 245 20.51 1.37 11.75
CA ALA A 245 19.82 2.41 12.52
C ALA A 245 19.19 1.86 13.80
N LEU A 246 18.67 0.64 13.76
CA LEU A 246 18.11 -0.06 14.93
C LEU A 246 19.22 -0.53 15.88
N ASP A 247 20.31 -1.11 15.36
CA ASP A 247 21.48 -1.57 16.15
C ASP A 247 22.17 -0.40 16.88
N GLU A 248 22.31 0.74 16.20
CA GLU A 248 22.97 1.95 16.74
C GLU A 248 21.99 2.87 17.53
N GLU A 249 20.76 2.42 17.74
CA GLU A 249 19.72 3.17 18.46
C GLU A 249 19.48 4.59 17.90
N MET A 250 19.59 4.73 16.57
CA MET A 250 19.28 5.99 15.88
C MET A 250 17.80 6.32 15.90
N ILE A 251 16.95 5.27 15.97
CA ILE A 251 15.48 5.36 16.08
C ILE A 251 14.98 4.42 17.18
N GLY A 252 13.80 4.68 17.72
CA GLY A 252 13.18 3.90 18.79
C GLY A 252 12.76 2.50 18.37
N GLY A 253 12.33 2.33 17.11
CA GLY A 253 11.95 1.03 16.58
C GLY A 253 11.33 1.12 15.18
N ALA A 254 11.08 -0.05 14.57
CA ALA A 254 10.44 -0.16 13.26
C ALA A 254 9.35 -1.25 13.21
N GLY A 255 8.21 -0.93 12.58
CA GLY A 255 7.14 -1.86 12.24
C GLY A 255 7.04 -2.02 10.73
N LEU A 256 7.24 -3.23 10.23
CA LEU A 256 7.42 -3.50 8.81
C LEU A 256 6.44 -4.60 8.37
N ASP A 257 5.53 -4.30 7.47
CA ASP A 257 4.77 -5.34 6.78
C ASP A 257 5.43 -5.75 5.46
N VAL A 258 6.34 -4.91 4.98
CA VAL A 258 7.09 -5.08 3.73
C VAL A 258 8.58 -4.84 3.99
N THR A 259 9.44 -5.55 3.29
CA THR A 259 10.89 -5.55 3.52
C THR A 259 11.69 -5.47 2.22
N ASP A 260 12.96 -5.16 2.34
CA ASP A 260 13.94 -5.27 1.25
C ASP A 260 15.17 -6.03 1.76
N PRO A 261 15.44 -7.26 1.23
CA PRO A 261 14.68 -7.95 0.15
C PRO A 261 13.31 -8.48 0.57
N GLU A 262 12.48 -8.78 -0.42
CA GLU A 262 11.19 -9.46 -0.21
C GLU A 262 11.05 -10.65 -1.19
N PRO A 263 10.84 -11.90 -0.72
CA PRO A 263 10.66 -12.30 0.70
C PRO A 263 11.91 -12.09 1.55
N LEU A 264 11.71 -11.68 2.81
CA LEU A 264 12.80 -11.57 3.77
C LEU A 264 13.29 -12.98 4.16
N PRO A 265 14.60 -13.31 4.00
CA PRO A 265 15.14 -14.62 4.40
C PRO A 265 14.77 -14.96 5.85
N SER A 266 14.44 -16.22 6.13
CA SER A 266 14.04 -16.68 7.47
C SER A 266 15.13 -16.48 8.54
N SER A 267 16.41 -16.44 8.13
CA SER A 267 17.57 -16.18 8.99
C SER A 267 17.86 -14.68 9.21
N HIS A 268 17.08 -13.80 8.58
CA HIS A 268 17.37 -12.36 8.65
C HIS A 268 17.11 -11.80 10.06
N ARG A 269 18.04 -10.97 10.55
CA ARG A 269 18.05 -10.43 11.92
C ARG A 269 16.81 -9.58 12.25
N LEU A 270 16.17 -8.94 11.29
CA LEU A 270 14.96 -8.15 11.53
C LEU A 270 13.81 -8.98 12.15
N TRP A 271 13.72 -10.30 11.86
CA TRP A 271 12.67 -11.15 12.44
C TRP A 271 12.74 -11.24 13.97
N THR A 272 13.93 -11.17 14.51
CA THR A 272 14.21 -11.34 15.97
C THR A 272 14.72 -10.08 16.63
N HIS A 273 14.89 -8.99 15.87
CA HIS A 273 15.42 -7.75 16.41
C HIS A 273 14.51 -7.18 17.53
N PRO A 274 15.04 -6.80 18.70
CA PRO A 274 14.21 -6.38 19.85
C PRO A 274 13.43 -5.09 19.61
N ARG A 275 13.86 -4.26 18.65
CA ARG A 275 13.21 -2.98 18.28
C ARG A 275 12.45 -3.07 16.97
N ALA A 276 12.26 -4.26 16.38
CA ALA A 276 11.54 -4.43 15.14
C ALA A 276 10.38 -5.41 15.26
N ILE A 277 9.32 -5.14 14.53
CA ILE A 277 8.24 -6.09 14.23
C ILE A 277 8.16 -6.24 12.73
N VAL A 278 8.17 -7.48 12.25
CA VAL A 278 8.00 -7.80 10.84
C VAL A 278 6.78 -8.69 10.68
N THR A 279 5.91 -8.35 9.73
CA THR A 279 4.81 -9.18 9.26
C THR A 279 5.01 -9.49 7.76
N PRO A 280 4.58 -10.68 7.28
CA PRO A 280 4.95 -11.16 5.95
C PRO A 280 3.99 -10.64 4.85
N HIS A 281 3.94 -9.33 4.63
CA HIS A 281 3.16 -8.61 3.61
C HIS A 281 1.66 -8.96 3.66
N ILE A 282 1.06 -8.85 4.84
CA ILE A 282 -0.34 -9.21 5.13
C ILE A 282 -1.26 -8.01 5.37
N ALA A 283 -0.71 -6.79 5.46
CA ALA A 283 -1.50 -5.57 5.71
C ALA A 283 -2.62 -5.34 4.68
N GLY A 284 -2.46 -5.89 3.46
CA GLY A 284 -3.47 -5.87 2.42
C GLY A 284 -4.66 -6.81 2.64
N GLY A 285 -4.67 -7.65 3.66
CA GLY A 285 -5.75 -8.61 3.96
C GLY A 285 -7.02 -7.90 4.45
N SER A 286 -8.18 -8.17 3.81
CA SER A 286 -9.48 -7.70 4.27
C SER A 286 -10.61 -8.49 3.57
N PRO A 287 -11.61 -8.98 4.31
CA PRO A 287 -12.74 -9.69 3.71
C PRO A 287 -13.61 -8.78 2.82
N ARG A 288 -13.50 -7.46 2.96
CA ARG A 288 -14.25 -6.47 2.16
C ARG A 288 -13.51 -6.01 0.91
N ARG A 289 -12.25 -6.41 0.74
CA ARG A 289 -11.36 -5.90 -0.31
C ARG A 289 -11.84 -6.29 -1.71
N ALA A 290 -12.15 -7.57 -1.90
CA ALA A 290 -12.66 -8.08 -3.19
C ALA A 290 -13.93 -7.32 -3.64
N GLY A 291 -14.87 -7.09 -2.73
CA GLY A 291 -16.10 -6.33 -3.02
C GLY A 291 -15.79 -4.92 -3.53
N ARG A 292 -14.92 -4.17 -2.84
CA ARG A 292 -14.56 -2.80 -3.23
C ARG A 292 -13.90 -2.72 -4.61
N VAL A 293 -13.01 -3.66 -4.92
CA VAL A 293 -12.36 -3.72 -6.24
C VAL A 293 -13.40 -3.98 -7.34
N ILE A 294 -14.33 -4.92 -7.11
CA ILE A 294 -15.38 -5.23 -8.05
C ILE A 294 -16.34 -4.04 -8.23
N GLU A 295 -16.69 -3.35 -7.15
CA GLU A 295 -17.52 -2.12 -7.21
C GLU A 295 -16.83 -1.03 -8.06
N THR A 296 -15.54 -0.78 -7.84
CA THR A 296 -14.75 0.15 -8.65
C THR A 296 -14.71 -0.27 -10.11
N PHE A 297 -14.53 -1.57 -10.38
CA PHE A 297 -14.55 -2.10 -11.74
C PHE A 297 -15.90 -1.88 -12.42
N CYS A 298 -17.01 -2.22 -11.75
CA CYS A 298 -18.37 -2.01 -12.26
C CYS A 298 -18.64 -0.52 -12.53
N GLU A 299 -18.23 0.36 -11.61
CA GLU A 299 -18.40 1.80 -11.81
C GLU A 299 -17.62 2.29 -13.04
N ASN A 300 -16.39 1.85 -13.22
CA ASN A 300 -15.60 2.21 -14.39
C ASN A 300 -16.16 1.66 -15.69
N LEU A 301 -16.78 0.47 -15.70
CA LEU A 301 -17.49 -0.05 -16.85
C LEU A 301 -18.69 0.83 -17.22
N ARG A 302 -19.47 1.29 -16.23
CA ARG A 302 -20.59 2.22 -16.46
C ARG A 302 -20.11 3.55 -17.02
N ARG A 303 -19.06 4.13 -16.42
CA ARG A 303 -18.44 5.40 -16.86
C ARG A 303 -17.91 5.30 -18.28
N MET A 304 -17.21 4.22 -18.60
CA MET A 304 -16.71 3.98 -19.96
C MET A 304 -17.85 3.94 -21.00
N ARG A 305 -18.97 3.30 -20.68
CA ARG A 305 -20.16 3.28 -21.55
C ARG A 305 -20.80 4.66 -21.70
N ALA A 306 -20.78 5.44 -20.62
CA ALA A 306 -21.35 6.80 -20.61
C ALA A 306 -20.39 7.88 -21.15
N GLY A 307 -19.17 7.52 -21.56
CA GLY A 307 -18.16 8.48 -21.98
C GLY A 307 -17.66 9.39 -20.86
N GLN A 308 -17.79 8.96 -19.60
CA GLN A 308 -17.37 9.71 -18.42
C GLN A 308 -15.92 9.37 -18.03
N PRO A 309 -15.19 10.28 -17.35
CA PRO A 309 -13.86 9.99 -16.81
C PRO A 309 -13.89 8.81 -15.84
N LEU A 310 -12.93 7.90 -15.98
CA LEU A 310 -12.77 6.77 -15.08
C LEU A 310 -12.22 7.22 -13.72
N ILE A 311 -12.48 6.44 -12.67
CA ILE A 311 -11.97 6.67 -11.31
C ILE A 311 -10.80 5.73 -10.99
N ALA A 312 -10.05 6.06 -9.94
CA ALA A 312 -8.90 5.29 -9.47
C ALA A 312 -7.83 5.03 -10.57
N LEU A 313 -7.74 5.95 -11.54
CA LEU A 313 -6.76 5.89 -12.61
C LEU A 313 -5.33 6.06 -12.08
N ILE A 314 -4.44 5.36 -12.73
CA ILE A 314 -3.00 5.45 -12.55
C ILE A 314 -2.41 6.36 -13.63
N ASP A 315 -1.64 7.34 -13.24
CA ASP A 315 -0.69 7.98 -14.14
C ASP A 315 0.44 7.00 -14.41
N LYS A 316 0.38 6.32 -15.54
CA LYS A 316 1.34 5.27 -15.91
C LYS A 316 2.78 5.76 -16.01
N ARG A 317 3.00 7.05 -16.28
CA ARG A 317 4.34 7.66 -16.35
C ARG A 317 4.88 7.98 -14.97
N LYS A 318 4.02 8.43 -14.04
CA LYS A 318 4.39 8.66 -12.65
C LYS A 318 4.49 7.34 -11.86
N GLY A 319 3.73 6.30 -12.23
CA GLY A 319 3.71 4.99 -11.59
C GLY A 319 2.72 4.87 -10.43
N TYR A 320 1.77 5.84 -10.29
CA TYR A 320 0.78 5.84 -9.19
C TYR A 320 -0.50 6.61 -9.52
#